data_71e0617fca9d9bbd6691da78abd8f629
#
_entry.id   71e0617fca9d9bbd6691da78abd8f629
#
_cell.length_a   1.000
_cell.length_b   1.000
_cell.length_c   1.000
_cell.angle_alpha   90.00
_cell.angle_beta   90.00
_cell.angle_gamma   90.00
#
_symmetry.space_group_name_H-M   'P 1'
#
loop_
_entity.id
_entity.type
_entity.pdbx_description
1 polymer ?
#
loop_
_entity_poly.entity_id
_entity_poly.type
_entity_poly.pdbx_seq_one_letter_code
_entity_poly.pdbx_strand_id
1 'polypeptide(L)'
;MKVVGITGLMGSGKTEVCKYLESKNYPVIYADELGHQALEKESPIYFYLLKEFGTNNRIELAKIVFNQPEKLKKLEKLSHPVIFDLIQKEKKVFLNLQYPLIFIEAAVLFKINADKLCDVVWIIDAPEKEIIARLQKKGFKTDEILKRLSANPIKDYISKADEVILNNGKIEELYKKIDQLTNKL
;
A
#
# COMPACT_ATOMS: atom_id res chain seq x y z
N MET A 1 1.69 -15.47 -15.19
CA MET A 1 2.14 -14.26 -14.47
C MET A 1 1.89 -14.46 -12.99
N LYS A 2 2.91 -14.41 -12.17
CA LYS A 2 2.77 -14.40 -10.71
C LYS A 2 2.59 -12.97 -10.18
N VAL A 3 1.85 -12.82 -9.09
CA VAL A 3 1.55 -11.52 -8.48
C VAL A 3 1.91 -11.58 -7.01
N VAL A 4 2.76 -10.67 -6.57
CA VAL A 4 3.17 -10.55 -5.17
C VAL A 4 2.61 -9.26 -4.57
N GLY A 5 1.83 -9.39 -3.52
CA GLY A 5 1.38 -8.25 -2.72
C GLY A 5 2.45 -7.83 -1.71
N ILE A 6 2.78 -6.56 -1.65
CA ILE A 6 3.69 -5.98 -0.66
C ILE A 6 2.91 -5.03 0.25
N THR A 7 2.89 -5.34 1.54
CA THR A 7 2.25 -4.48 2.54
C THR A 7 3.13 -4.30 3.78
N GLY A 8 2.69 -3.50 4.73
CA GLY A 8 3.42 -3.20 5.95
C GLY A 8 3.14 -1.79 6.47
N LEU A 9 3.61 -1.47 7.65
CA LEU A 9 3.42 -0.15 8.28
C LEU A 9 4.13 0.96 7.50
N MET A 10 3.64 2.19 7.64
CA MET A 10 4.38 3.37 7.19
C MET A 10 5.75 3.41 7.85
N GLY A 11 6.83 3.61 7.07
CA GLY A 11 8.19 3.61 7.60
C GLY A 11 8.85 2.23 7.73
N SER A 12 8.15 1.11 7.44
CA SER A 12 8.74 -0.23 7.48
C SER A 12 9.77 -0.49 6.37
N GLY A 13 9.71 0.23 5.25
CA GLY A 13 10.66 0.08 4.14
C GLY A 13 10.04 -0.45 2.84
N LYS A 14 8.71 -0.55 2.71
CA LYS A 14 8.04 -0.99 1.48
C LYS A 14 8.53 -0.26 0.23
N THR A 15 8.55 1.07 0.28
CA THR A 15 9.00 1.89 -0.86
C THR A 15 10.43 1.57 -1.29
N GLU A 16 11.30 1.23 -0.35
CA GLU A 16 12.68 0.83 -0.65
C GLU A 16 12.74 -0.52 -1.35
N VAL A 17 11.93 -1.48 -0.86
CA VAL A 17 11.77 -2.79 -1.53
C VAL A 17 11.24 -2.62 -2.95
N CYS A 18 10.20 -1.78 -3.14
CA CYS A 18 9.63 -1.55 -4.46
C CYS A 18 10.64 -0.91 -5.43
N LYS A 19 11.37 0.11 -5.00
CA LYS A 19 12.44 0.73 -5.81
C LYS A 19 13.52 -0.28 -6.20
N TYR A 20 13.89 -1.17 -5.28
CA TYR A 20 14.85 -2.24 -5.57
C TYR A 20 14.31 -3.20 -6.63
N LEU A 21 13.04 -3.61 -6.53
CA LEU A 21 12.40 -4.47 -7.51
C LEU A 21 12.32 -3.80 -8.90
N GLU A 22 11.97 -2.52 -8.95
CA GLU A 22 11.96 -1.72 -10.18
C GLU A 22 13.35 -1.63 -10.82
N SER A 23 14.41 -1.49 -10.00
CA SER A 23 15.81 -1.51 -10.49
C SER A 23 16.22 -2.84 -11.13
N LYS A 24 15.47 -3.92 -10.84
CA LYS A 24 15.60 -5.25 -11.45
C LYS A 24 14.60 -5.47 -12.61
N ASN A 25 13.94 -4.41 -13.07
CA ASN A 25 12.94 -4.44 -14.14
C ASN A 25 11.65 -5.21 -13.81
N TYR A 26 11.30 -5.35 -12.53
CA TYR A 26 10.01 -5.87 -12.14
C TYR A 26 8.98 -4.74 -12.04
N PRO A 27 7.81 -4.87 -12.70
CA PRO A 27 6.74 -3.89 -12.57
C PRO A 27 6.15 -3.87 -11.16
N VAL A 28 5.87 -2.65 -10.65
CA VAL A 28 5.20 -2.44 -9.38
C VAL A 28 3.95 -1.59 -9.62
N ILE A 29 2.81 -2.06 -9.12
CA ILE A 29 1.54 -1.30 -9.08
C ILE A 29 1.44 -0.65 -7.71
N TYR A 30 1.38 0.68 -7.67
CA TYR A 30 1.25 1.45 -6.44
C TYR A 30 -0.22 1.78 -6.16
N ALA A 31 -0.84 1.07 -5.22
CA ALA A 31 -2.25 1.28 -4.87
C ALA A 31 -2.54 2.68 -4.30
N ASP A 32 -1.56 3.32 -3.65
CA ASP A 32 -1.70 4.68 -3.14
C ASP A 32 -1.83 5.70 -4.28
N GLU A 33 -1.14 5.50 -5.42
CA GLU A 33 -1.27 6.34 -6.61
C GLU A 33 -2.63 6.13 -7.28
N LEU A 34 -3.07 4.89 -7.39
CA LEU A 34 -4.41 4.56 -7.89
C LEU A 34 -5.51 5.09 -6.96
N GLY A 35 -5.23 5.19 -5.66
CA GLY A 35 -6.09 5.88 -4.71
C GLY A 35 -6.28 7.37 -5.04
N HIS A 36 -5.28 8.03 -5.64
CA HIS A 36 -5.42 9.42 -6.12
C HIS A 36 -6.33 9.47 -7.34
N GLN A 37 -6.11 8.57 -8.31
CA GLN A 37 -6.94 8.47 -9.52
C GLN A 37 -8.41 8.17 -9.18
N ALA A 38 -8.65 7.38 -8.13
CA ALA A 38 -10.01 7.08 -7.66
C ALA A 38 -10.78 8.32 -7.18
N LEU A 39 -10.11 9.45 -6.92
CA LEU A 39 -10.73 10.71 -6.50
C LEU A 39 -10.87 11.73 -7.64
N GLU A 40 -10.36 11.44 -8.84
CA GLU A 40 -10.39 12.34 -9.98
C GLU A 40 -11.79 12.46 -10.62
N LYS A 41 -11.95 13.45 -11.52
CA LYS A 41 -13.22 13.76 -12.19
C LYS A 41 -13.79 12.58 -12.98
N GLU A 42 -12.91 11.77 -13.55
CA GLU A 42 -13.22 10.62 -14.39
C GLU A 42 -13.62 9.39 -13.55
N SER A 43 -13.47 9.48 -12.25
CA SER A 43 -13.81 8.40 -11.33
C SER A 43 -15.33 8.19 -11.22
N PRO A 44 -15.80 6.94 -11.18
CA PRO A 44 -17.23 6.64 -11.02
C PRO A 44 -17.82 7.15 -9.70
N ILE A 45 -16.97 7.45 -8.70
CA ILE A 45 -17.42 7.99 -7.41
C ILE A 45 -17.35 9.51 -7.30
N TYR A 46 -16.90 10.22 -8.34
CA TYR A 46 -16.70 11.68 -8.30
C TYR A 46 -17.92 12.44 -7.77
N PHE A 47 -19.09 12.23 -8.36
CA PHE A 47 -20.32 12.91 -7.93
C PHE A 47 -20.76 12.54 -6.51
N TYR A 48 -20.48 11.30 -6.07
CA TYR A 48 -20.74 10.87 -4.69
C TYR A 48 -19.81 11.59 -3.70
N LEU A 49 -18.53 11.80 -4.07
CA LEU A 49 -17.59 12.57 -3.26
C LEU A 49 -18.05 14.01 -3.09
N LEU A 50 -18.46 14.67 -4.17
CA LEU A 50 -18.97 16.04 -4.10
C LEU A 50 -20.24 16.13 -3.26
N LYS A 51 -21.18 15.20 -3.41
CA LYS A 51 -22.43 15.16 -2.65
C LYS A 51 -22.21 14.91 -1.16
N GLU A 52 -21.34 13.97 -0.79
CA GLU A 52 -21.15 13.55 0.62
C GLU A 52 -20.16 14.42 1.37
N PHE A 53 -19.11 14.91 0.69
CA PHE A 53 -17.98 15.61 1.31
C PHE A 53 -17.84 17.06 0.82
N GLY A 54 -18.55 17.46 -0.23
CA GLY A 54 -18.43 18.80 -0.83
C GLY A 54 -17.16 18.99 -1.67
N THR A 55 -16.30 17.99 -1.77
CA THR A 55 -15.01 18.07 -2.45
C THR A 55 -14.51 16.70 -2.90
N ASN A 56 -13.67 16.68 -3.95
CA ASN A 56 -12.86 15.52 -4.33
C ASN A 56 -11.36 15.78 -4.07
N ASN A 57 -11.01 16.95 -3.54
CA ASN A 57 -9.62 17.28 -3.23
C ASN A 57 -9.12 16.43 -2.08
N ARG A 58 -8.03 15.70 -2.31
CA ARG A 58 -7.44 14.77 -1.33
C ARG A 58 -7.09 15.41 0.00
N ILE A 59 -6.53 16.63 -0.03
CA ILE A 59 -6.10 17.33 1.19
C ILE A 59 -7.31 17.75 2.02
N GLU A 60 -8.38 18.21 1.36
CA GLU A 60 -9.63 18.59 2.01
C GLU A 60 -10.35 17.35 2.54
N LEU A 61 -10.47 16.28 1.76
CA LEU A 61 -11.02 15.00 2.20
C LEU A 61 -10.28 14.48 3.43
N ALA A 62 -8.93 14.50 3.42
CA ALA A 62 -8.13 14.07 4.57
C ALA A 62 -8.45 14.89 5.84
N LYS A 63 -8.60 16.23 5.71
CA LYS A 63 -9.00 17.09 6.84
C LYS A 63 -10.41 16.75 7.36
N ILE A 64 -11.35 16.48 6.44
CA ILE A 64 -12.73 16.14 6.79
C ILE A 64 -12.80 14.81 7.56
N VAL A 65 -12.08 13.78 7.09
CA VAL A 65 -12.16 12.42 7.65
C VAL A 65 -11.24 12.18 8.85
N PHE A 66 -10.20 13.02 9.04
CA PHE A 66 -9.13 12.79 10.01
C PHE A 66 -9.61 12.59 11.46
N ASN A 67 -10.67 13.30 11.87
CA ASN A 67 -11.26 13.20 13.20
C ASN A 67 -12.71 12.68 13.17
N GLN A 68 -13.15 12.08 12.05
CA GLN A 68 -14.53 11.65 11.85
C GLN A 68 -14.55 10.19 11.33
N PRO A 69 -14.46 9.18 12.23
CA PRO A 69 -14.36 7.77 11.84
C PRO A 69 -15.49 7.29 10.90
N GLU A 70 -16.70 7.81 11.09
CA GLU A 70 -17.85 7.46 10.24
C GLU A 70 -17.68 8.01 8.81
N LYS A 71 -17.14 9.21 8.66
CA LYS A 71 -16.84 9.77 7.33
C LYS A 71 -15.67 9.03 6.67
N LEU A 72 -14.66 8.64 7.47
CA LEU A 72 -13.56 7.81 6.95
C LEU A 72 -14.10 6.48 6.40
N LYS A 73 -14.96 5.77 7.16
CA LYS A 73 -15.58 4.53 6.69
C LYS A 73 -16.41 4.73 5.41
N LYS A 74 -17.13 5.85 5.29
CA LYS A 74 -17.87 6.18 4.06
C LYS A 74 -16.93 6.38 2.88
N LEU A 75 -15.85 7.14 3.05
CA LEU A 75 -14.85 7.37 2.02
C LEU A 75 -14.19 6.04 1.59
N GLU A 76 -13.76 5.22 2.55
CA GLU A 76 -13.21 3.89 2.30
C GLU A 76 -14.18 3.00 1.52
N LYS A 77 -15.46 2.96 1.93
CA LYS A 77 -16.50 2.17 1.25
C LYS A 77 -16.71 2.59 -0.21
N LEU A 78 -16.55 3.88 -0.52
CA LEU A 78 -16.66 4.39 -1.89
C LEU A 78 -15.38 4.13 -2.70
N SER A 79 -14.21 4.42 -2.12
CA SER A 79 -12.95 4.41 -2.85
C SER A 79 -12.30 3.03 -3.00
N HIS A 80 -12.43 2.14 -2.00
CA HIS A 80 -11.76 0.83 -2.03
C HIS A 80 -12.15 -0.04 -3.24
N PRO A 81 -13.45 -0.17 -3.63
CA PRO A 81 -13.82 -0.91 -4.83
C PRO A 81 -13.20 -0.33 -6.10
N VAL A 82 -13.16 1.01 -6.21
CA VAL A 82 -12.58 1.69 -7.38
C VAL A 82 -11.08 1.43 -7.46
N ILE A 83 -10.37 1.52 -6.32
CA ILE A 83 -8.93 1.21 -6.25
C ILE A 83 -8.68 -0.24 -6.67
N PHE A 84 -9.48 -1.17 -6.16
CA PHE A 84 -9.39 -2.59 -6.53
C PHE A 84 -9.54 -2.80 -8.05
N ASP A 85 -10.54 -2.16 -8.66
CA ASP A 85 -10.78 -2.23 -10.11
C ASP A 85 -9.64 -1.62 -10.91
N LEU A 86 -9.05 -0.52 -10.45
CA LEU A 86 -7.87 0.10 -11.06
C LEU A 86 -6.66 -0.84 -10.99
N ILE A 87 -6.40 -1.47 -9.84
CA ILE A 87 -5.34 -2.48 -9.72
C ILE A 87 -5.56 -3.63 -10.70
N GLN A 88 -6.81 -4.12 -10.83
CA GLN A 88 -7.11 -5.17 -11.80
C GLN A 88 -6.85 -4.75 -13.25
N LYS A 89 -7.13 -3.49 -13.60
CA LYS A 89 -6.84 -2.95 -14.94
C LYS A 89 -5.33 -2.91 -15.20
N GLU A 90 -4.55 -2.35 -14.27
CA GLU A 90 -3.08 -2.34 -14.35
C GLU A 90 -2.49 -3.75 -14.45
N LYS A 91 -2.96 -4.67 -13.62
CA LYS A 91 -2.56 -6.08 -13.67
C LYS A 91 -2.79 -6.69 -15.07
N LYS A 92 -3.92 -6.40 -15.72
CA LYS A 92 -4.21 -6.87 -17.08
C LYS A 92 -3.25 -6.29 -18.13
N VAL A 93 -2.82 -5.04 -17.97
CA VAL A 93 -1.81 -4.43 -18.85
C VAL A 93 -0.51 -5.22 -18.78
N PHE A 94 0.00 -5.52 -17.58
CA PHE A 94 1.23 -6.29 -17.42
C PHE A 94 1.09 -7.74 -17.87
N LEU A 95 -0.08 -8.35 -17.73
CA LEU A 95 -0.37 -9.67 -18.28
C LEU A 95 -0.26 -9.68 -19.82
N ASN A 96 -0.84 -8.68 -20.47
CA ASN A 96 -0.78 -8.54 -21.93
C ASN A 96 0.65 -8.28 -22.44
N LEU A 97 1.47 -7.58 -21.63
CA LEU A 97 2.89 -7.38 -21.89
C LEU A 97 3.75 -8.59 -21.54
N GLN A 98 3.13 -9.71 -21.11
CA GLN A 98 3.77 -11.00 -20.82
C GLN A 98 4.83 -10.94 -19.70
N TYR A 99 4.68 -10.03 -18.74
CA TYR A 99 5.54 -10.05 -17.56
C TYR A 99 5.32 -11.33 -16.75
N PRO A 100 6.38 -12.08 -16.40
CA PRO A 100 6.24 -13.32 -15.64
C PRO A 100 5.89 -13.07 -14.16
N LEU A 101 6.31 -11.93 -13.63
CA LEU A 101 6.17 -11.55 -12.22
C LEU A 101 5.91 -10.05 -12.11
N ILE A 102 4.94 -9.65 -11.28
CA ILE A 102 4.63 -8.27 -10.94
C ILE A 102 4.39 -8.13 -9.44
N PHE A 103 4.48 -6.89 -8.94
CA PHE A 103 4.24 -6.57 -7.54
C PHE A 103 3.11 -5.56 -7.39
N ILE A 104 2.35 -5.67 -6.29
CA ILE A 104 1.31 -4.70 -5.89
C ILE A 104 1.69 -4.15 -4.52
N GLU A 105 2.03 -2.88 -4.44
CA GLU A 105 2.32 -2.22 -3.16
C GLU A 105 1.07 -1.51 -2.66
N ALA A 106 0.67 -1.82 -1.43
CA ALA A 106 -0.42 -1.15 -0.75
C ALA A 106 -0.23 -1.19 0.78
N ALA A 107 -0.23 -0.03 1.44
CA ALA A 107 -0.22 0.02 2.90
C ALA A 107 -1.49 -0.61 3.52
N VAL A 108 -2.59 -0.64 2.78
CA VAL A 108 -3.89 -1.15 3.19
C VAL A 108 -4.37 -2.34 2.33
N LEU A 109 -3.43 -3.17 1.85
CA LEU A 109 -3.66 -4.29 0.93
C LEU A 109 -4.89 -5.13 1.28
N PHE A 110 -4.99 -5.57 2.52
CA PHE A 110 -6.10 -6.38 3.01
C PHE A 110 -7.42 -5.60 3.14
N LYS A 111 -7.36 -4.31 3.50
CA LYS A 111 -8.55 -3.48 3.62
C LYS A 111 -9.23 -3.24 2.28
N ILE A 112 -8.46 -3.09 1.21
CA ILE A 112 -8.98 -2.93 -0.16
C ILE A 112 -9.21 -4.26 -0.86
N ASN A 113 -9.03 -5.40 -0.17
CA ASN A 113 -9.11 -6.76 -0.71
C ASN A 113 -8.13 -7.05 -1.87
N ALA A 114 -7.06 -6.28 -2.02
CA ALA A 114 -6.07 -6.48 -3.09
C ALA A 114 -5.19 -7.73 -2.87
N ASP A 115 -5.17 -8.28 -1.66
CA ASP A 115 -4.63 -9.60 -1.37
C ASP A 115 -5.25 -10.72 -2.24
N LYS A 116 -6.54 -10.59 -2.61
CA LYS A 116 -7.23 -11.53 -3.50
C LYS A 116 -6.72 -11.50 -4.95
N LEU A 117 -5.95 -10.49 -5.31
CA LEU A 117 -5.32 -10.37 -6.63
C LEU A 117 -3.90 -10.96 -6.65
N CYS A 118 -3.37 -11.32 -5.48
CA CYS A 118 -2.01 -11.79 -5.27
C CYS A 118 -1.96 -13.31 -5.12
N ASP A 119 -0.91 -13.92 -5.66
CA ASP A 119 -0.59 -15.33 -5.45
C ASP A 119 0.23 -15.53 -4.16
N VAL A 120 0.95 -14.49 -3.74
CA VAL A 120 1.80 -14.45 -2.55
C VAL A 120 1.71 -13.06 -1.91
N VAL A 121 1.71 -12.99 -0.59
CA VAL A 121 1.71 -11.71 0.15
C VAL A 121 2.94 -11.62 1.04
N TRP A 122 3.71 -10.55 0.87
CA TRP A 122 4.84 -10.17 1.73
C TRP A 122 4.48 -9.01 2.63
N ILE A 123 4.73 -9.17 3.93
CA ILE A 123 4.69 -8.07 4.89
C ILE A 123 6.11 -7.59 5.13
N ILE A 124 6.38 -6.31 4.85
CA ILE A 124 7.62 -5.67 5.25
C ILE A 124 7.41 -5.11 6.65
N ASP A 125 8.16 -5.64 7.60
CA ASP A 125 8.08 -5.24 9.01
C ASP A 125 9.41 -4.66 9.49
N ALA A 126 9.36 -3.82 10.50
CA ALA A 126 10.54 -3.27 11.17
C ALA A 126 10.21 -2.98 12.64
N PRO A 127 11.20 -2.99 13.53
CA PRO A 127 11.01 -2.61 14.91
C PRO A 127 10.39 -1.20 15.02
N GLU A 128 9.38 -1.05 15.88
CA GLU A 128 8.64 0.21 16.03
C GLU A 128 9.56 1.40 16.29
N LYS A 129 10.61 1.20 17.10
CA LYS A 129 11.64 2.22 17.37
C LYS A 129 12.32 2.71 16.09
N GLU A 130 12.61 1.82 15.15
CA GLU A 130 13.21 2.18 13.87
C GLU A 130 12.21 2.88 12.94
N ILE A 131 10.97 2.41 12.93
CA ILE A 131 9.89 3.07 12.18
C ILE A 131 9.75 4.52 12.64
N ILE A 132 9.66 4.74 13.95
CA ILE A 132 9.56 6.09 14.53
C ILE A 132 10.76 6.94 14.11
N ALA A 133 11.98 6.43 14.27
CA ALA A 133 13.19 7.17 13.92
C ALA A 133 13.24 7.53 12.41
N ARG A 134 12.86 6.60 11.53
CA ARG A 134 12.80 6.82 10.07
C ARG A 134 11.77 7.89 9.71
N LEU A 135 10.61 7.90 10.37
CA LEU A 135 9.54 8.86 10.10
C LEU A 135 9.83 10.24 10.67
N GLN A 136 10.48 10.32 11.84
CA GLN A 136 10.97 11.59 12.40
C GLN A 136 11.99 12.26 11.47
N LYS A 137 12.91 11.48 10.88
CA LYS A 137 13.86 12.00 9.86
C LYS A 137 13.14 12.54 8.61
N LYS A 138 11.93 12.07 8.31
CA LYS A 138 11.07 12.59 7.22
C LYS A 138 10.20 13.78 7.66
N GLY A 139 10.34 14.27 8.88
CA GLY A 139 9.63 15.46 9.40
C GLY A 139 8.30 15.20 10.06
N PHE A 140 7.90 13.94 10.28
CA PHE A 140 6.66 13.62 11.01
C PHE A 140 6.83 13.82 12.51
N LYS A 141 5.80 14.36 13.18
CA LYS A 141 5.75 14.48 14.64
C LYS A 141 5.44 13.13 15.29
N THR A 142 5.99 12.87 16.47
CA THR A 142 5.83 11.59 17.18
C THR A 142 4.36 11.22 17.39
N ASP A 143 3.53 12.16 17.84
CA ASP A 143 2.10 11.89 18.08
C ASP A 143 1.35 11.50 16.80
N GLU A 144 1.70 12.13 15.68
CA GLU A 144 1.15 11.78 14.36
C GLU A 144 1.58 10.37 13.94
N ILE A 145 2.86 10.03 14.18
CA ILE A 145 3.39 8.70 13.88
C ILE A 145 2.62 7.64 14.69
N LEU A 146 2.54 7.80 16.00
CA LEU A 146 1.86 6.85 16.88
C LEU A 146 0.39 6.67 16.50
N LYS A 147 -0.31 7.76 16.19
CA LYS A 147 -1.71 7.72 15.72
C LYS A 147 -1.85 6.93 14.41
N ARG A 148 -0.92 7.09 13.47
CA ARG A 148 -0.95 6.35 12.19
C ARG A 148 -0.60 4.87 12.36
N LEU A 149 0.35 4.56 13.24
CA LEU A 149 0.71 3.17 13.54
C LEU A 149 -0.44 2.42 14.22
N SER A 150 -1.09 3.04 15.19
CA SER A 150 -2.25 2.45 15.90
C SER A 150 -3.47 2.26 15.00
N ALA A 151 -3.63 3.08 13.96
CA ALA A 151 -4.75 2.98 13.00
C ALA A 151 -4.58 1.84 11.97
N ASN A 152 -3.38 1.27 11.85
CA ASN A 152 -3.13 0.18 10.89
C ASN A 152 -2.94 -1.16 11.63
N PRO A 153 -3.89 -2.09 11.54
CA PRO A 153 -3.86 -3.36 12.25
C PRO A 153 -2.99 -4.40 11.54
N ILE A 154 -1.77 -4.03 11.09
CA ILE A 154 -0.90 -4.94 10.33
C ILE A 154 -0.63 -6.25 11.09
N LYS A 155 -0.58 -6.19 12.41
CA LYS A 155 -0.36 -7.37 13.27
C LYS A 155 -1.46 -8.42 13.12
N ASP A 156 -2.70 -7.99 12.84
CA ASP A 156 -3.85 -8.88 12.63
C ASP A 156 -3.76 -9.63 11.29
N TYR A 157 -2.88 -9.17 10.41
CA TYR A 157 -2.70 -9.75 9.08
C TYR A 157 -1.42 -10.58 8.93
N ILE A 158 -0.57 -10.67 9.97
CA ILE A 158 0.68 -11.47 9.93
C ILE A 158 0.39 -12.93 9.57
N SER A 159 -0.69 -13.50 10.11
CA SER A 159 -1.10 -14.89 9.82
C SER A 159 -1.65 -15.11 8.40
N LYS A 160 -1.89 -14.03 7.65
CA LYS A 160 -2.39 -14.06 6.26
C LYS A 160 -1.28 -13.82 5.25
N ALA A 161 -0.08 -13.51 5.70
CA ALA A 161 1.07 -13.31 4.83
C ALA A 161 1.81 -14.63 4.63
N ASP A 162 2.33 -14.82 3.42
CA ASP A 162 3.19 -15.96 3.09
C ASP A 162 4.61 -15.72 3.60
N GLU A 163 5.05 -14.45 3.62
CA GLU A 163 6.37 -14.07 4.14
C GLU A 163 6.30 -12.78 4.97
N VAL A 164 7.00 -12.78 6.11
CA VAL A 164 7.25 -11.57 6.90
C VAL A 164 8.74 -11.23 6.81
N ILE A 165 9.03 -10.11 6.18
CA ILE A 165 10.39 -9.65 5.88
C ILE A 165 10.77 -8.57 6.90
N LEU A 166 11.64 -8.93 7.84
CA LEU A 166 12.10 -8.00 8.87
C LEU A 166 13.21 -7.09 8.31
N ASN A 167 12.95 -5.78 8.31
CA ASN A 167 13.86 -4.72 7.87
C ASN A 167 14.46 -4.01 9.09
N ASN A 168 15.38 -4.69 9.78
CA ASN A 168 16.05 -4.22 11.00
C ASN A 168 17.58 -4.19 10.89
N GLY A 169 18.13 -4.41 9.71
CA GLY A 169 19.56 -4.48 9.43
C GLY A 169 20.02 -3.49 8.36
N LYS A 170 21.11 -3.84 7.71
CA LYS A 170 21.63 -3.08 6.58
C LYS A 170 20.76 -3.28 5.34
N ILE A 171 20.75 -2.29 4.45
CA ILE A 171 19.93 -2.32 3.25
C ILE A 171 20.28 -3.50 2.32
N GLU A 172 21.57 -3.85 2.27
CA GLU A 172 22.07 -4.95 1.46
C GLU A 172 21.51 -6.31 1.91
N GLU A 173 21.26 -6.47 3.21
CA GLU A 173 20.65 -7.67 3.78
C GLU A 173 19.18 -7.80 3.37
N LEU A 174 18.45 -6.66 3.37
CA LEU A 174 17.09 -6.59 2.86
C LEU A 174 17.04 -7.00 1.38
N TYR A 175 17.90 -6.39 0.55
CA TYR A 175 17.96 -6.69 -0.89
C TYR A 175 18.28 -8.15 -1.16
N LYS A 176 19.26 -8.73 -0.45
CA LYS A 176 19.60 -10.14 -0.54
C LYS A 176 18.41 -11.04 -0.22
N LYS A 177 17.62 -10.69 0.80
CA LYS A 177 16.43 -11.46 1.16
C LYS A 177 15.34 -11.34 0.09
N ILE A 178 15.14 -10.15 -0.50
CA ILE A 178 14.23 -9.95 -1.62
C ILE A 178 14.63 -10.80 -2.81
N ASP A 179 15.91 -10.80 -3.20
CA ASP A 179 16.43 -11.65 -4.30
C ASP A 179 16.17 -13.13 -4.03
N GLN A 180 16.42 -13.60 -2.80
CA GLN A 180 16.17 -15.01 -2.43
C GLN A 180 14.70 -15.40 -2.56
N LEU A 181 13.79 -14.50 -2.18
CA LEU A 181 12.35 -14.74 -2.28
C LEU A 181 11.87 -14.67 -3.72
N THR A 182 12.34 -13.68 -4.48
CA THR A 182 11.97 -13.50 -5.89
C THR A 182 12.43 -14.69 -6.75
N ASN A 183 13.62 -15.23 -6.47
CA ASN A 183 14.16 -16.40 -7.19
C ASN A 183 13.40 -17.71 -6.91
N LYS A 184 12.55 -17.77 -5.89
CA LYS A 184 11.69 -18.93 -5.57
C LYS A 184 10.33 -18.88 -6.26
N LEU A 185 9.99 -17.75 -6.86
CA LEU A 185 8.69 -17.52 -7.51
C LEU A 185 8.70 -17.95 -8.98
#